data_727ec5f1f54f8d2a4208885e317b971a
#
_entry.id   727ec5f1f54f8d2a4208885e317b971a
#
_cell.length_a   1.000
_cell.length_b   1.000
_cell.length_c   1.000
_cell.angle_alpha   90.00
_cell.angle_beta   90.00
_cell.angle_gamma   90.00
#
_symmetry.space_group_name_H-M   'P 1'
#
loop_
_entity.id
_entity.type
_entity.pdbx_description
1 polymer ?
#
loop_
_entity_poly.entity_id
_entity_poly.type
_entity_poly.pdbx_seq_one_letter_code
_entity_poly.pdbx_strand_id
1 'polypeptide(L)'
;MMKKVHAVQYGCGKMGKFLIRYLQEHGAEIVAAFDINEAVIGKGIGEIAGTTPSGVKVQPLHEADKTLEILKPDVGIIATLSTMADLEDAFSLFARHGVNAISTGEEALYPWNSSPEITQKLDALAKENNCTLAGSGYPDMFWGVLIDTLAGSMHKLVKIKGSSCYNVEDYGIAPAVGHGVGLTVDEFDKQIGNYNDLPHDVISQKIESGEYAPPYMWTQNGWLCSRLGLTITSQTQRCVPQIAQQDIYSDTLKMTVKKGDVLGLSAVVITETAEGITLETECIGKILTADECDKNSWQLIGEPDTSIEVKNPATVELTCANLVNRIPALINSPAGYTTTEKMPNNVFMTKPMHEYL
;
A
#
# COMPACT_ATOMS: atom_id res chain seq x y z
N MET A 1 -31.93 8.00 15.44
CA MET A 1 -30.43 8.08 15.48
C MET A 1 -29.92 7.60 14.15
N MET A 2 -29.02 8.34 13.48
CA MET A 2 -28.38 7.84 12.27
C MET A 2 -27.50 6.62 12.65
N LYS A 3 -27.51 5.59 11.81
CA LYS A 3 -26.78 4.33 12.06
C LYS A 3 -25.28 4.61 11.97
N LYS A 4 -24.51 4.34 13.04
CA LYS A 4 -23.05 4.41 12.99
C LYS A 4 -22.49 3.39 11.99
N VAL A 5 -21.31 3.69 11.42
CA VAL A 5 -20.56 2.70 10.64
C VAL A 5 -19.99 1.66 11.60
N HIS A 6 -20.33 0.38 11.40
CA HIS A 6 -19.77 -0.74 12.15
C HIS A 6 -18.54 -1.27 11.42
N ALA A 7 -17.39 -1.18 12.06
CA ALA A 7 -16.11 -1.61 11.51
C ALA A 7 -15.55 -2.83 12.24
N VAL A 8 -14.83 -3.67 11.53
CA VAL A 8 -14.02 -4.77 12.08
C VAL A 8 -12.55 -4.51 11.80
N GLN A 9 -11.72 -4.58 12.83
CA GLN A 9 -10.26 -4.48 12.68
C GLN A 9 -9.65 -5.88 12.52
N TYR A 10 -8.94 -6.11 11.42
CA TYR A 10 -8.22 -7.35 11.12
C TYR A 10 -6.72 -7.04 11.04
N GLY A 11 -5.97 -7.47 12.08
CA GLY A 11 -4.60 -7.08 12.35
C GLY A 11 -4.49 -5.89 13.30
N CYS A 12 -3.99 -6.12 14.51
CA CYS A 12 -3.90 -5.17 15.61
C CYS A 12 -2.45 -4.76 15.94
N GLY A 13 -1.56 -4.86 14.95
CA GLY A 13 -0.15 -4.49 15.05
C GLY A 13 0.09 -2.98 15.02
N LYS A 14 1.26 -2.56 14.47
CA LYS A 14 1.70 -1.15 14.40
C LYS A 14 0.64 -0.24 13.72
N MET A 15 0.14 -0.64 12.54
CA MET A 15 -0.90 0.11 11.81
C MET A 15 -2.25 0.05 12.53
N GLY A 16 -2.62 -1.13 13.05
CA GLY A 16 -3.90 -1.35 13.74
C GLY A 16 -4.14 -0.37 14.88
N LYS A 17 -3.09 0.05 15.61
CA LYS A 17 -3.20 1.06 16.69
C LYS A 17 -3.74 2.40 16.18
N PHE A 18 -3.22 2.89 15.07
CA PHE A 18 -3.65 4.16 14.47
C PHE A 18 -5.03 4.02 13.86
N LEU A 19 -5.30 2.92 13.14
CA LEU A 19 -6.60 2.66 12.51
C LEU A 19 -7.71 2.60 13.55
N ILE A 20 -7.54 1.85 14.64
CA ILE A 20 -8.52 1.78 15.74
C ILE A 20 -8.82 3.18 16.28
N ARG A 21 -7.78 3.98 16.58
CA ARG A 21 -7.95 5.33 17.08
C ARG A 21 -8.69 6.22 16.09
N TYR A 22 -8.26 6.26 14.82
CA TYR A 22 -8.85 7.13 13.81
C TYR A 22 -10.30 6.76 13.49
N LEU A 23 -10.64 5.46 13.44
CA LEU A 23 -12.02 5.00 13.30
C LEU A 23 -12.91 5.51 14.42
N GLN A 24 -12.46 5.39 15.68
CA GLN A 24 -13.22 5.86 16.84
C GLN A 24 -13.36 7.39 16.85
N GLU A 25 -12.31 8.14 16.54
CA GLU A 25 -12.32 9.61 16.47
C GLU A 25 -13.26 10.12 15.37
N HIS A 26 -13.40 9.37 14.25
CA HIS A 26 -14.37 9.65 13.19
C HIS A 26 -15.76 9.04 13.43
N GLY A 27 -16.04 8.55 14.64
CA GLY A 27 -17.37 8.11 15.05
C GLY A 27 -17.81 6.74 14.52
N ALA A 28 -16.91 5.97 13.93
CA ALA A 28 -17.16 4.55 13.63
C ALA A 28 -17.17 3.72 14.92
N GLU A 29 -17.97 2.65 14.93
CA GLU A 29 -18.03 1.71 16.03
C GLU A 29 -17.30 0.42 15.64
N ILE A 30 -16.17 0.13 16.31
CA ILE A 30 -15.46 -1.12 16.10
C ILE A 30 -16.20 -2.20 16.90
N VAL A 31 -16.80 -3.16 16.18
CA VAL A 31 -17.65 -4.21 16.77
C VAL A 31 -16.91 -5.52 17.00
N ALA A 32 -15.78 -5.75 16.32
CA ALA A 32 -14.86 -6.87 16.56
C ALA A 32 -13.44 -6.53 16.12
N ALA A 33 -12.46 -7.26 16.65
CA ALA A 33 -11.05 -7.16 16.25
C ALA A 33 -10.41 -8.54 16.27
N PHE A 34 -9.52 -8.83 15.31
CA PHE A 34 -8.87 -10.13 15.15
C PHE A 34 -7.36 -9.98 14.94
N ASP A 35 -6.60 -10.93 15.48
CA ASP A 35 -5.17 -11.06 15.26
C ASP A 35 -4.72 -12.52 15.41
N ILE A 36 -3.55 -12.85 14.88
CA ILE A 36 -2.87 -14.14 15.09
C ILE A 36 -1.85 -14.08 16.23
N ASN A 37 -1.45 -12.87 16.65
CA ASN A 37 -0.43 -12.66 17.65
C ASN A 37 -1.00 -12.83 19.06
N GLU A 38 -0.60 -13.90 19.75
CA GLU A 38 -1.02 -14.20 21.11
C GLU A 38 -0.73 -13.06 22.11
N ALA A 39 0.27 -12.22 21.82
CA ALA A 39 0.62 -11.08 22.68
C ALA A 39 -0.46 -9.98 22.70
N VAL A 40 -1.38 -9.94 21.72
CA VAL A 40 -2.47 -8.95 21.64
C VAL A 40 -3.84 -9.59 21.82
N ILE A 41 -4.02 -10.89 21.59
CA ILE A 41 -5.29 -11.60 21.79
C ILE A 41 -5.73 -11.45 23.26
N GLY A 42 -7.03 -11.16 23.46
CA GLY A 42 -7.64 -10.92 24.75
C GLY A 42 -7.50 -9.50 25.30
N LYS A 43 -6.59 -8.67 24.74
CA LYS A 43 -6.48 -7.25 25.11
C LYS A 43 -7.64 -6.45 24.55
N GLY A 44 -8.02 -5.40 25.26
CA GLY A 44 -9.00 -4.43 24.78
C GLY A 44 -8.43 -3.56 23.65
N ILE A 45 -9.21 -3.29 22.60
CA ILE A 45 -8.75 -2.45 21.49
C ILE A 45 -8.39 -1.04 21.94
N GLY A 46 -9.09 -0.50 22.97
CA GLY A 46 -8.73 0.80 23.57
C GLY A 46 -7.36 0.77 24.26
N GLU A 47 -6.99 -0.34 24.91
CA GLU A 47 -5.67 -0.53 25.51
C GLU A 47 -4.58 -0.50 24.43
N ILE A 48 -4.81 -1.23 23.30
CA ILE A 48 -3.87 -1.31 22.17
C ILE A 48 -3.66 0.07 21.53
N ALA A 49 -4.75 0.79 21.31
CA ALA A 49 -4.74 2.08 20.60
C ALA A 49 -4.48 3.29 21.49
N GLY A 50 -4.47 3.12 22.82
CA GLY A 50 -4.38 4.23 23.77
C GLY A 50 -5.62 5.12 23.80
N THR A 51 -6.81 4.51 23.60
CA THR A 51 -8.11 5.20 23.51
C THR A 51 -9.06 4.76 24.63
N THR A 52 -10.27 5.35 24.66
CA THR A 52 -11.30 4.96 25.62
C THR A 52 -11.71 3.48 25.41
N PRO A 53 -11.82 2.69 26.49
CA PRO A 53 -12.27 1.31 26.39
C PRO A 53 -13.66 1.20 25.75
N SER A 54 -13.79 0.37 24.72
CA SER A 54 -15.09 0.09 24.03
C SER A 54 -15.74 -1.21 24.48
N GLY A 55 -15.05 -2.00 25.32
CA GLY A 55 -15.48 -3.35 25.67
C GLY A 55 -15.09 -4.42 24.65
N VAL A 56 -14.66 -4.05 23.45
CA VAL A 56 -14.20 -4.99 22.41
C VAL A 56 -12.79 -5.49 22.73
N LYS A 57 -12.60 -6.79 22.70
CA LYS A 57 -11.31 -7.47 22.86
C LYS A 57 -10.88 -8.09 21.55
N VAL A 58 -9.56 -8.14 21.33
CA VAL A 58 -8.99 -8.86 20.19
C VAL A 58 -9.25 -10.35 20.33
N GLN A 59 -9.85 -10.94 19.32
CA GLN A 59 -10.18 -12.37 19.22
C GLN A 59 -9.13 -13.09 18.35
N PRO A 60 -8.93 -14.39 18.56
CA PRO A 60 -8.12 -15.18 17.65
C PRO A 60 -8.77 -15.29 16.27
N LEU A 61 -7.95 -15.31 15.22
CA LEU A 61 -8.41 -15.24 13.85
C LEU A 61 -9.42 -16.36 13.47
N HIS A 62 -9.29 -17.53 14.02
CA HIS A 62 -10.19 -18.65 13.73
C HIS A 62 -11.65 -18.42 14.17
N GLU A 63 -11.93 -17.40 15.00
CA GLU A 63 -13.29 -17.00 15.40
C GLU A 63 -13.92 -16.00 14.42
N ALA A 64 -13.14 -15.47 13.45
CA ALA A 64 -13.58 -14.37 12.59
C ALA A 64 -14.81 -14.74 11.74
N ASP A 65 -14.80 -15.91 11.11
CA ASP A 65 -15.88 -16.36 10.23
C ASP A 65 -17.25 -16.39 10.97
N LYS A 66 -17.29 -17.03 12.13
CA LYS A 66 -18.48 -17.08 12.97
C LYS A 66 -18.93 -15.72 13.49
N THR A 67 -17.96 -14.86 13.82
CA THR A 67 -18.26 -13.52 14.34
C THR A 67 -18.85 -12.62 13.26
N LEU A 68 -18.33 -12.66 12.02
CA LEU A 68 -18.85 -11.89 10.89
C LEU A 68 -20.26 -12.31 10.50
N GLU A 69 -20.57 -13.62 10.53
CA GLU A 69 -21.92 -14.14 10.28
C GLU A 69 -22.97 -13.52 11.23
N ILE A 70 -22.60 -13.32 12.51
CA ILE A 70 -23.50 -12.77 13.53
C ILE A 70 -23.59 -11.24 13.44
N LEU A 71 -22.46 -10.55 13.34
CA LEU A 71 -22.38 -9.09 13.49
C LEU A 71 -22.76 -8.33 12.23
N LYS A 72 -22.48 -8.86 11.04
CA LYS A 72 -22.72 -8.24 9.73
C LYS A 72 -22.26 -6.77 9.70
N PRO A 73 -20.96 -6.49 9.90
CA PRO A 73 -20.44 -5.14 9.93
C PRO A 73 -20.53 -4.46 8.55
N ASP A 74 -20.39 -3.14 8.49
CA ASP A 74 -20.41 -2.39 7.24
C ASP A 74 -19.05 -2.48 6.51
N VAL A 75 -17.93 -2.60 7.27
CA VAL A 75 -16.57 -2.63 6.69
C VAL A 75 -15.56 -3.41 7.53
N GLY A 76 -14.69 -4.16 6.86
CA GLY A 76 -13.47 -4.78 7.39
C GLY A 76 -12.22 -3.96 7.06
N ILE A 77 -11.34 -3.74 8.05
CA ILE A 77 -10.08 -3.03 7.89
C ILE A 77 -8.94 -4.03 8.04
N ILE A 78 -8.23 -4.30 6.94
CA ILE A 78 -7.16 -5.29 6.89
C ILE A 78 -5.81 -4.59 7.01
N ALA A 79 -5.07 -4.88 8.08
CA ALA A 79 -3.76 -4.29 8.37
C ALA A 79 -2.76 -5.38 8.79
N THR A 80 -2.41 -6.25 7.83
CA THR A 80 -1.56 -7.43 8.06
C THR A 80 -0.27 -7.38 7.23
N LEU A 81 -0.31 -7.86 6.01
CA LEU A 81 0.82 -8.02 5.09
C LEU A 81 0.59 -7.20 3.81
N SER A 82 1.53 -7.26 2.86
CA SER A 82 1.59 -6.32 1.74
C SER A 82 1.19 -6.93 0.40
N THR A 83 1.33 -8.26 0.21
CA THR A 83 1.08 -8.91 -1.08
C THR A 83 -0.36 -9.40 -1.22
N MET A 84 -0.87 -9.47 -2.44
CA MET A 84 -2.21 -10.00 -2.68
C MET A 84 -2.35 -11.47 -2.29
N ALA A 85 -1.30 -12.26 -2.43
CA ALA A 85 -1.26 -13.65 -1.98
C ALA A 85 -1.48 -13.77 -0.47
N ASP A 86 -0.89 -12.87 0.32
CA ASP A 86 -1.05 -12.83 1.77
C ASP A 86 -2.41 -12.27 2.22
N LEU A 87 -3.05 -11.45 1.37
CA LEU A 87 -4.31 -10.77 1.66
C LEU A 87 -5.54 -11.54 1.17
N GLU A 88 -5.37 -12.53 0.29
CA GLU A 88 -6.45 -13.25 -0.38
C GLU A 88 -7.45 -13.87 0.61
N ASP A 89 -6.95 -14.53 1.65
CA ASP A 89 -7.81 -15.17 2.66
C ASP A 89 -8.63 -14.15 3.46
N ALA A 90 -8.01 -13.01 3.83
CA ALA A 90 -8.68 -11.95 4.57
C ALA A 90 -9.75 -11.26 3.71
N PHE A 91 -9.45 -10.89 2.47
CA PHE A 91 -10.44 -10.34 1.55
C PHE A 91 -11.57 -11.33 1.25
N SER A 92 -11.23 -12.61 1.01
CA SER A 92 -12.22 -13.67 0.76
C SER A 92 -13.14 -13.89 1.97
N LEU A 93 -12.61 -13.79 3.18
CA LEU A 93 -13.41 -13.90 4.41
C LEU A 93 -14.48 -12.80 4.44
N PHE A 94 -14.09 -11.53 4.31
CA PHE A 94 -15.04 -10.42 4.32
C PHE A 94 -16.04 -10.51 3.15
N ALA A 95 -15.56 -10.83 1.95
CA ALA A 95 -16.40 -10.92 0.76
C ALA A 95 -17.48 -12.01 0.89
N ARG A 96 -17.15 -13.20 1.41
CA ARG A 96 -18.15 -14.27 1.65
C ARG A 96 -19.27 -13.85 2.59
N HIS A 97 -19.02 -12.92 3.51
CA HIS A 97 -20.03 -12.37 4.41
C HIS A 97 -20.74 -11.12 3.89
N GLY A 98 -20.45 -10.71 2.64
CA GLY A 98 -21.02 -9.48 2.04
C GLY A 98 -20.57 -8.21 2.74
N VAL A 99 -19.38 -8.21 3.35
CA VAL A 99 -18.78 -7.09 4.08
C VAL A 99 -17.77 -6.38 3.19
N ASN A 100 -17.91 -5.06 3.03
CA ASN A 100 -16.90 -4.28 2.34
C ASN A 100 -15.55 -4.41 3.07
N ALA A 101 -14.43 -4.42 2.34
CA ALA A 101 -13.13 -4.50 2.99
C ALA A 101 -12.07 -3.64 2.31
N ILE A 102 -11.20 -3.04 3.12
CA ILE A 102 -10.10 -2.20 2.65
C ILE A 102 -8.80 -2.55 3.37
N SER A 103 -7.70 -2.64 2.59
CA SER A 103 -6.39 -3.04 3.11
C SER A 103 -5.37 -1.93 3.02
N THR A 104 -4.43 -1.91 4.00
CA THR A 104 -3.19 -1.11 3.94
C THR A 104 -2.10 -1.77 3.12
N GLY A 105 -2.28 -2.99 2.62
CA GLY A 105 -1.29 -3.70 1.82
C GLY A 105 -1.01 -2.96 0.51
N GLU A 106 0.27 -2.74 0.21
CA GLU A 106 0.68 -1.88 -0.90
C GLU A 106 0.25 -2.43 -2.26
N GLU A 107 0.33 -3.75 -2.45
CA GLU A 107 -0.08 -4.38 -3.71
C GLU A 107 -1.59 -4.25 -3.94
N ALA A 108 -2.38 -4.24 -2.88
CA ALA A 108 -3.84 -4.11 -2.96
C ALA A 108 -4.32 -2.78 -3.56
N LEU A 109 -3.45 -1.76 -3.67
CA LEU A 109 -3.79 -0.48 -4.29
C LEU A 109 -4.20 -0.61 -5.76
N TYR A 110 -3.44 -1.39 -6.54
CA TYR A 110 -3.73 -1.65 -7.96
C TYR A 110 -3.22 -3.04 -8.39
N PRO A 111 -3.86 -4.13 -7.94
CA PRO A 111 -3.34 -5.49 -8.17
C PRO A 111 -3.64 -6.06 -9.55
N TRP A 112 -4.33 -5.32 -10.42
CA TRP A 112 -4.71 -5.78 -11.76
C TRP A 112 -3.51 -6.10 -12.67
N ASN A 113 -2.35 -5.47 -12.44
CA ASN A 113 -1.14 -5.69 -13.22
C ASN A 113 -0.04 -6.45 -12.46
N SER A 114 -0.31 -6.89 -11.22
CA SER A 114 0.65 -7.69 -10.42
C SER A 114 0.10 -9.05 -10.00
N SER A 115 -1.19 -9.15 -9.70
CA SER A 115 -1.85 -10.39 -9.26
C SER A 115 -3.24 -10.51 -9.90
N PRO A 116 -3.33 -10.59 -11.25
CA PRO A 116 -4.60 -10.53 -11.96
C PRO A 116 -5.55 -11.70 -11.62
N GLU A 117 -5.03 -12.92 -11.44
CA GLU A 117 -5.86 -14.09 -11.11
C GLU A 117 -6.52 -13.95 -9.73
N ILE A 118 -5.76 -13.60 -8.70
CA ILE A 118 -6.29 -13.37 -7.35
C ILE A 118 -7.29 -12.21 -7.38
N THR A 119 -6.98 -11.14 -8.10
CA THR A 119 -7.84 -9.96 -8.21
C THR A 119 -9.17 -10.29 -8.89
N GLN A 120 -9.15 -11.04 -10.00
CA GLN A 120 -10.37 -11.49 -10.69
C GLN A 120 -11.23 -12.41 -9.82
N LYS A 121 -10.62 -13.32 -9.07
CA LYS A 121 -11.30 -14.19 -8.13
C LYS A 121 -11.99 -13.40 -7.02
N LEU A 122 -11.29 -12.44 -6.42
CA LEU A 122 -11.83 -11.57 -5.37
C LEU A 122 -12.93 -10.63 -5.91
N ASP A 123 -12.75 -10.09 -7.11
CA ASP A 123 -13.74 -9.26 -7.79
C ASP A 123 -15.05 -10.02 -8.04
N ALA A 124 -14.96 -11.25 -8.55
CA ALA A 124 -16.12 -12.11 -8.76
C ALA A 124 -16.83 -12.44 -7.45
N LEU A 125 -16.08 -12.82 -6.41
CA LEU A 125 -16.62 -13.13 -5.08
C LEU A 125 -17.32 -11.93 -4.44
N ALA A 126 -16.72 -10.74 -4.55
CA ALA A 126 -17.29 -9.51 -4.02
C ALA A 126 -18.58 -9.10 -4.76
N LYS A 127 -18.62 -9.27 -6.09
CA LYS A 127 -19.84 -9.04 -6.90
C LYS A 127 -20.96 -10.00 -6.53
N GLU A 128 -20.66 -11.29 -6.36
CA GLU A 128 -21.62 -12.31 -5.95
C GLU A 128 -22.26 -11.96 -4.58
N ASN A 129 -21.48 -11.41 -3.65
CA ASN A 129 -21.93 -11.10 -2.30
C ASN A 129 -22.26 -9.61 -2.07
N ASN A 130 -22.34 -8.82 -3.14
CA ASN A 130 -22.72 -7.39 -3.12
C ASN A 130 -21.89 -6.54 -2.14
N CYS A 131 -20.58 -6.70 -2.15
CA CYS A 131 -19.64 -5.90 -1.36
C CYS A 131 -18.48 -5.37 -2.21
N THR A 132 -17.74 -4.41 -1.67
CA THR A 132 -16.62 -3.75 -2.36
C THR A 132 -15.30 -4.03 -1.63
N LEU A 133 -14.27 -4.42 -2.37
CA LEU A 133 -12.91 -4.63 -1.88
C LEU A 133 -11.97 -3.60 -2.49
N ALA A 134 -11.01 -3.10 -1.70
CA ALA A 134 -10.01 -2.14 -2.17
C ALA A 134 -8.73 -2.17 -1.34
N GLY A 135 -7.66 -1.62 -1.91
CA GLY A 135 -6.47 -1.19 -1.17
C GLY A 135 -6.36 0.32 -1.10
N SER A 136 -5.78 0.86 -0.04
CA SER A 136 -5.49 2.29 0.12
C SER A 136 -4.35 2.50 1.11
N GLY A 137 -3.74 3.68 1.08
CA GLY A 137 -2.66 4.03 1.98
C GLY A 137 -1.91 5.28 1.52
N TYR A 138 -0.69 5.47 1.99
CA TYR A 138 0.17 6.57 1.58
C TYR A 138 0.31 6.68 0.04
N PRO A 139 0.54 5.58 -0.71
CA PRO A 139 0.67 5.62 -2.16
C PRO A 139 -0.58 6.15 -2.88
N ASP A 140 -1.78 5.81 -2.41
CA ASP A 140 -3.05 6.29 -2.98
C ASP A 140 -3.09 7.81 -3.06
N MET A 141 -2.77 8.50 -1.98
CA MET A 141 -2.81 9.96 -1.93
C MET A 141 -1.54 10.60 -2.52
N PHE A 142 -0.36 10.17 -2.07
CA PHE A 142 0.89 10.90 -2.31
C PHE A 142 1.59 10.52 -3.61
N TRP A 143 1.32 9.32 -4.13
CA TRP A 143 1.87 8.85 -5.41
C TRP A 143 0.79 8.80 -6.51
N GLY A 144 -0.48 8.85 -6.13
CA GLY A 144 -1.64 8.79 -7.02
C GLY A 144 -2.38 10.12 -7.13
N VAL A 145 -3.31 10.38 -6.20
CA VAL A 145 -4.23 11.52 -6.28
C VAL A 145 -3.52 12.88 -6.40
N LEU A 146 -2.43 13.08 -5.66
CA LEU A 146 -1.64 14.32 -5.72
C LEU A 146 -1.05 14.52 -7.12
N ILE A 147 -0.53 13.46 -7.73
CA ILE A 147 0.09 13.49 -9.06
C ILE A 147 -0.99 13.69 -10.15
N ASP A 148 -2.12 13.01 -10.05
CA ASP A 148 -3.29 13.24 -10.92
C ASP A 148 -3.75 14.71 -10.86
N THR A 149 -3.83 15.28 -9.65
CA THR A 149 -4.22 16.68 -9.45
C THR A 149 -3.24 17.65 -10.13
N LEU A 150 -1.93 17.39 -10.01
CA LEU A 150 -0.92 18.20 -10.68
C LEU A 150 -0.99 18.05 -12.21
N ALA A 151 -1.15 16.82 -12.70
CA ALA A 151 -1.31 16.55 -14.13
C ALA A 151 -2.52 17.28 -14.72
N GLY A 152 -3.64 17.34 -13.97
CA GLY A 152 -4.83 18.09 -14.36
C GLY A 152 -4.64 19.62 -14.49
N SER A 153 -3.53 20.17 -13.98
CA SER A 153 -3.17 21.59 -14.13
C SER A 153 -2.27 21.88 -15.33
N MET A 154 -1.82 20.86 -16.06
CA MET A 154 -0.92 20.99 -17.20
C MET A 154 -1.68 21.03 -18.52
N HIS A 155 -1.16 21.80 -19.47
CA HIS A 155 -1.68 21.81 -20.86
C HIS A 155 -1.19 20.58 -21.64
N LYS A 156 0.05 20.17 -21.41
CA LYS A 156 0.66 19.01 -22.07
C LYS A 156 1.54 18.23 -21.08
N LEU A 157 1.34 16.93 -21.03
CA LEU A 157 2.17 16.02 -20.26
C LEU A 157 2.99 15.15 -21.22
N VAL A 158 4.31 15.01 -20.97
CA VAL A 158 5.23 14.20 -21.75
C VAL A 158 5.81 13.08 -20.92
N LYS A 159 6.15 13.38 -19.64
CA LYS A 159 6.78 12.41 -18.76
C LYS A 159 6.44 12.69 -17.30
N ILE A 160 6.24 11.61 -16.53
CA ILE A 160 6.16 11.65 -15.08
C ILE A 160 7.42 10.99 -14.52
N LYS A 161 8.15 11.71 -13.67
CA LYS A 161 9.24 11.16 -12.85
C LYS A 161 8.82 11.14 -11.39
N GLY A 162 8.91 9.97 -10.74
CA GLY A 162 8.60 9.81 -9.33
C GLY A 162 9.73 9.12 -8.58
N SER A 163 10.05 9.61 -7.38
CA SER A 163 11.03 8.97 -6.50
C SER A 163 10.52 9.01 -5.06
N SER A 164 10.49 7.86 -4.41
CA SER A 164 10.24 7.74 -2.97
C SER A 164 11.48 7.14 -2.32
N CYS A 165 11.98 7.76 -1.25
CA CYS A 165 13.14 7.29 -0.50
C CYS A 165 12.76 7.14 0.97
N TYR A 166 13.12 6.02 1.58
CA TYR A 166 12.84 5.73 2.97
C TYR A 166 13.98 4.97 3.64
N ASN A 167 14.08 5.14 4.97
CA ASN A 167 15.02 4.37 5.78
C ASN A 167 14.53 2.93 5.93
N VAL A 168 15.22 1.99 5.30
CA VAL A 168 14.85 0.56 5.35
C VAL A 168 14.92 -0.03 6.76
N GLU A 169 15.73 0.55 7.65
CA GLU A 169 15.88 0.08 9.03
C GLU A 169 14.61 0.25 9.87
N ASP A 170 13.76 1.22 9.54
CA ASP A 170 12.50 1.48 10.26
C ASP A 170 11.45 0.37 10.09
N TYR A 171 11.69 -0.52 9.13
CA TYR A 171 10.82 -1.64 8.77
C TYR A 171 11.33 -3.01 9.22
N GLY A 172 12.53 -3.08 9.82
CA GLY A 172 13.07 -4.28 10.45
C GLY A 172 13.99 -5.12 9.56
N ILE A 173 14.37 -6.30 10.08
CA ILE A 173 15.42 -7.15 9.49
C ILE A 173 15.05 -7.66 8.10
N ALA A 174 13.83 -8.17 7.92
CA ALA A 174 13.42 -8.79 6.66
C ALA A 174 13.46 -7.81 5.47
N PRO A 175 12.93 -6.57 5.57
CA PRO A 175 13.11 -5.56 4.53
C PRO A 175 14.59 -5.19 4.30
N ALA A 176 15.39 -4.99 5.35
CA ALA A 176 16.81 -4.68 5.19
C ALA A 176 17.57 -5.76 4.40
N VAL A 177 17.34 -7.03 4.73
CA VAL A 177 17.92 -8.18 4.00
C VAL A 177 17.37 -8.24 2.56
N GLY A 178 16.07 -8.09 2.38
CA GLY A 178 15.44 -8.08 1.05
C GLY A 178 15.91 -6.97 0.12
N HIS A 179 16.41 -5.86 0.70
CA HIS A 179 17.03 -4.76 -0.06
C HIS A 179 18.53 -4.95 -0.27
N GLY A 180 19.11 -6.08 0.13
CA GLY A 180 20.50 -6.43 -0.09
C GLY A 180 21.50 -5.69 0.80
N VAL A 181 21.07 -5.15 1.93
CA VAL A 181 21.97 -4.46 2.87
C VAL A 181 23.11 -5.39 3.32
N GLY A 182 24.34 -4.95 3.13
CA GLY A 182 25.56 -5.68 3.50
C GLY A 182 26.06 -6.65 2.44
N LEU A 183 25.37 -6.83 1.32
CA LEU A 183 25.88 -7.60 0.18
C LEU A 183 27.00 -6.84 -0.54
N THR A 184 27.90 -7.57 -1.19
CA THR A 184 28.74 -7.02 -2.25
C THR A 184 27.89 -6.77 -3.49
N VAL A 185 28.37 -5.92 -4.41
CA VAL A 185 27.65 -5.64 -5.68
C VAL A 185 27.43 -6.92 -6.49
N ASP A 186 28.47 -7.80 -6.55
CA ASP A 186 28.38 -9.08 -7.28
C ASP A 186 27.33 -10.04 -6.67
N GLU A 187 27.17 -10.03 -5.35
CA GLU A 187 26.14 -10.82 -4.66
C GLU A 187 24.76 -10.23 -4.90
N PHE A 188 24.64 -8.91 -4.86
CA PHE A 188 23.40 -8.21 -5.16
C PHE A 188 22.89 -8.52 -6.57
N ASP A 189 23.77 -8.44 -7.57
CA ASP A 189 23.41 -8.70 -8.97
C ASP A 189 22.93 -10.16 -9.16
N LYS A 190 23.54 -11.11 -8.44
CA LYS A 190 23.14 -12.52 -8.49
C LYS A 190 21.86 -12.84 -7.75
N GLN A 191 21.57 -12.16 -6.63
CA GLN A 191 20.44 -12.49 -5.76
C GLN A 191 19.19 -11.64 -6.06
N ILE A 192 19.38 -10.37 -6.41
CA ILE A 192 18.31 -9.38 -6.57
C ILE A 192 18.18 -8.92 -8.02
N GLY A 193 19.31 -8.73 -8.71
CA GLY A 193 19.37 -8.23 -10.08
C GLY A 193 18.89 -9.21 -11.17
N ASN A 194 18.54 -10.44 -10.83
CA ASN A 194 18.21 -11.52 -11.79
C ASN A 194 17.06 -11.20 -12.76
N TYR A 195 16.16 -10.31 -12.37
CA TYR A 195 14.98 -9.92 -13.16
C TYR A 195 15.11 -8.54 -13.79
N ASN A 196 16.31 -7.94 -13.74
CA ASN A 196 16.56 -6.61 -14.30
C ASN A 196 16.43 -6.63 -15.82
N ASP A 197 15.79 -5.59 -16.36
CA ASP A 197 15.71 -5.29 -17.79
C ASP A 197 15.14 -6.42 -18.66
N LEU A 198 14.37 -7.33 -18.08
CA LEU A 198 13.66 -8.32 -18.86
C LEU A 198 12.64 -7.65 -19.80
N PRO A 199 12.45 -8.18 -21.03
CA PRO A 199 11.37 -7.71 -21.91
C PRO A 199 10.01 -7.74 -21.21
N HIS A 200 9.13 -6.82 -21.57
CA HIS A 200 7.81 -6.65 -20.95
C HIS A 200 7.00 -7.96 -20.89
N ASP A 201 6.94 -8.69 -21.99
CA ASP A 201 6.22 -9.96 -22.08
C ASP A 201 6.80 -11.02 -21.15
N VAL A 202 8.12 -11.08 -21.01
CA VAL A 202 8.82 -12.04 -20.14
C VAL A 202 8.57 -11.73 -18.67
N ILE A 203 8.75 -10.48 -18.24
CA ILE A 203 8.56 -10.11 -16.85
C ILE A 203 7.08 -10.21 -16.45
N SER A 204 6.15 -9.84 -17.33
CA SER A 204 4.71 -9.95 -17.08
C SER A 204 4.28 -11.42 -16.85
N GLN A 205 4.78 -12.37 -17.66
CA GLN A 205 4.50 -13.79 -17.44
C GLN A 205 5.01 -14.30 -16.09
N LYS A 206 6.18 -13.83 -15.64
CA LYS A 206 6.73 -14.21 -14.33
C LYS A 206 5.92 -13.62 -13.17
N ILE A 207 5.40 -12.41 -13.34
CA ILE A 207 4.51 -11.78 -12.37
C ILE A 207 3.17 -12.52 -12.32
N GLU A 208 2.54 -12.76 -13.46
CA GLU A 208 1.26 -13.48 -13.56
C GLU A 208 1.33 -14.89 -12.97
N SER A 209 2.45 -15.60 -13.19
CA SER A 209 2.66 -16.94 -12.62
C SER A 209 3.02 -16.95 -11.12
N GLY A 210 3.22 -15.78 -10.50
CA GLY A 210 3.68 -15.65 -9.11
C GLY A 210 5.17 -16.00 -8.90
N GLU A 211 5.95 -16.17 -9.97
CA GLU A 211 7.40 -16.42 -9.88
C GLU A 211 8.15 -15.18 -9.41
N TYR A 212 7.63 -13.99 -9.72
CA TYR A 212 8.23 -12.73 -9.35
C TYR A 212 7.19 -11.73 -8.82
N ALA A 213 7.46 -11.17 -7.64
CA ALA A 213 6.68 -10.07 -7.08
C ALA A 213 7.27 -8.73 -7.55
N PRO A 214 6.53 -7.93 -8.32
CA PRO A 214 7.06 -6.67 -8.85
C PRO A 214 7.20 -5.62 -7.75
N PRO A 215 8.09 -4.60 -7.95
CA PRO A 215 8.21 -3.50 -7.02
C PRO A 215 6.92 -2.64 -6.97
N TYR A 216 6.70 -1.94 -5.87
CA TYR A 216 5.49 -1.12 -5.64
C TYR A 216 5.21 -0.09 -6.75
N MET A 217 6.24 0.45 -7.38
CA MET A 217 6.05 1.39 -8.50
C MET A 217 5.45 0.71 -9.75
N TRP A 218 5.46 -0.63 -9.84
CA TRP A 218 4.77 -1.35 -10.90
C TRP A 218 3.26 -1.18 -10.80
N THR A 219 2.70 -1.43 -9.63
CA THR A 219 1.28 -1.25 -9.35
C THR A 219 0.90 0.24 -9.33
N GLN A 220 1.77 1.10 -8.81
CA GLN A 220 1.55 2.54 -8.79
C GLN A 220 1.47 3.15 -10.19
N ASN A 221 2.34 2.74 -11.11
CA ASN A 221 2.27 3.19 -12.50
C ASN A 221 0.99 2.68 -13.19
N GLY A 222 0.54 1.46 -12.86
CA GLY A 222 -0.76 0.95 -13.29
C GLY A 222 -1.91 1.82 -12.84
N TRP A 223 -1.91 2.21 -11.55
CA TRP A 223 -2.90 3.11 -10.97
C TRP A 223 -2.92 4.47 -11.69
N LEU A 224 -1.74 5.08 -11.89
CA LEU A 224 -1.61 6.37 -12.60
C LEU A 224 -2.08 6.27 -14.05
N CYS A 225 -1.68 5.23 -14.77
CA CYS A 225 -2.12 5.03 -16.15
C CYS A 225 -3.64 4.86 -16.22
N SER A 226 -4.24 4.04 -15.36
CA SER A 226 -5.70 3.87 -15.28
C SER A 226 -6.40 5.21 -15.01
N ARG A 227 -5.91 5.99 -14.05
CA ARG A 227 -6.48 7.27 -13.67
C ARG A 227 -6.39 8.33 -14.76
N LEU A 228 -5.27 8.39 -15.46
CA LEU A 228 -5.02 9.34 -16.54
C LEU A 228 -5.56 8.88 -17.89
N GLY A 229 -6.15 7.69 -17.99
CA GLY A 229 -6.68 7.12 -19.24
C GLY A 229 -5.57 6.73 -20.22
N LEU A 230 -4.41 6.31 -19.74
CA LEU A 230 -3.25 5.92 -20.54
C LEU A 230 -3.22 4.40 -20.76
N THR A 231 -2.83 3.99 -21.97
CA THR A 231 -2.71 2.59 -22.36
C THR A 231 -1.25 2.13 -22.24
N ILE A 232 -0.94 1.24 -21.30
CA ILE A 232 0.41 0.69 -21.12
C ILE A 232 0.77 -0.16 -22.34
N THR A 233 1.89 0.13 -22.98
CA THR A 233 2.46 -0.65 -24.09
C THR A 233 3.69 -1.44 -23.67
N SER A 234 4.44 -0.95 -22.68
CA SER A 234 5.59 -1.63 -22.11
C SER A 234 5.76 -1.23 -20.64
N GLN A 235 6.12 -2.18 -19.81
CA GLN A 235 6.51 -1.93 -18.42
C GLN A 235 7.71 -2.82 -18.10
N THR A 236 8.80 -2.22 -17.63
CA THR A 236 10.04 -2.90 -17.28
C THR A 236 10.50 -2.45 -15.90
N GLN A 237 11.35 -3.24 -15.27
CA GLN A 237 11.88 -2.93 -13.94
C GLN A 237 13.38 -3.19 -13.84
N ARG A 238 14.03 -2.48 -12.92
CA ARG A 238 15.44 -2.67 -12.55
C ARG A 238 15.64 -2.37 -11.08
N CYS A 239 16.27 -3.30 -10.35
CA CYS A 239 16.80 -3.07 -9.00
C CYS A 239 18.25 -2.59 -9.12
N VAL A 240 18.53 -1.39 -8.61
CA VAL A 240 19.84 -0.74 -8.64
C VAL A 240 20.41 -0.68 -7.22
N PRO A 241 21.61 -1.26 -6.96
CA PRO A 241 22.19 -1.23 -5.63
C PRO A 241 22.56 0.21 -5.22
N GLN A 242 22.23 0.57 -3.99
CA GLN A 242 22.68 1.81 -3.35
C GLN A 242 23.99 1.54 -2.61
N ILE A 243 25.08 2.18 -3.03
CA ILE A 243 26.44 1.83 -2.59
C ILE A 243 26.90 2.72 -1.45
N ALA A 244 27.44 2.12 -0.39
CA ALA A 244 28.03 2.80 0.75
C ALA A 244 29.26 3.64 0.34
N GLN A 245 29.24 4.94 0.58
CA GLN A 245 30.35 5.84 0.33
C GLN A 245 31.38 5.86 1.47
N GLN A 246 31.00 5.35 2.62
CA GLN A 246 31.80 5.17 3.84
C GLN A 246 31.27 3.98 4.63
N ASP A 247 32.02 3.55 5.66
CA ASP A 247 31.52 2.51 6.58
C ASP A 247 30.30 3.05 7.35
N ILE A 248 29.20 2.30 7.37
CA ILE A 248 27.95 2.65 8.06
C ILE A 248 27.52 1.47 8.91
N TYR A 249 27.22 1.74 10.19
CA TYR A 249 26.69 0.71 11.09
C TYR A 249 25.16 0.57 10.90
N SER A 250 24.71 -0.64 10.67
CA SER A 250 23.27 -1.00 10.67
C SER A 250 22.85 -1.38 12.08
N ASP A 251 21.94 -0.58 12.64
CA ASP A 251 21.34 -0.89 13.94
C ASP A 251 20.38 -2.09 13.86
N THR A 252 19.75 -2.30 12.73
CA THR A 252 18.81 -3.40 12.52
C THR A 252 19.54 -4.74 12.34
N LEU A 253 20.57 -4.79 11.50
CA LEU A 253 21.35 -6.02 11.23
C LEU A 253 22.49 -6.25 12.21
N LYS A 254 22.80 -5.27 13.10
CA LYS A 254 23.91 -5.32 14.06
C LYS A 254 25.28 -5.60 13.41
N MET A 255 25.49 -5.00 12.23
CA MET A 255 26.72 -5.14 11.46
C MET A 255 27.16 -3.82 10.84
N THR A 256 28.44 -3.73 10.46
CA THR A 256 28.94 -2.59 9.69
C THR A 256 28.94 -2.93 8.20
N VAL A 257 28.16 -2.18 7.43
CA VAL A 257 28.22 -2.17 5.97
C VAL A 257 29.46 -1.42 5.56
N LYS A 258 30.35 -2.07 4.80
CA LYS A 258 31.62 -1.47 4.39
C LYS A 258 31.44 -0.52 3.21
N LYS A 259 32.35 0.45 3.12
CA LYS A 259 32.46 1.28 1.91
C LYS A 259 32.62 0.40 0.67
N GLY A 260 31.74 0.62 -0.32
CA GLY A 260 31.68 -0.16 -1.55
C GLY A 260 30.63 -1.28 -1.54
N ASP A 261 30.13 -1.67 -0.36
CA ASP A 261 29.03 -2.63 -0.24
C ASP A 261 27.67 -1.97 -0.36
N VAL A 262 26.63 -2.77 -0.42
CA VAL A 262 25.25 -2.34 -0.68
C VAL A 262 24.59 -1.85 0.62
N LEU A 263 24.05 -0.62 0.60
CA LEU A 263 23.22 -0.02 1.67
C LEU A 263 21.73 -0.30 1.53
N GLY A 264 21.30 -0.80 0.38
CA GLY A 264 19.92 -0.97 -0.01
C GLY A 264 19.78 -0.92 -1.52
N LEU A 265 18.57 -0.73 -2.01
CA LEU A 265 18.29 -0.68 -3.44
C LEU A 265 17.39 0.49 -3.84
N SER A 266 17.45 0.87 -5.12
CA SER A 266 16.40 1.59 -5.83
C SER A 266 15.71 0.62 -6.78
N ALA A 267 14.41 0.40 -6.60
CA ALA A 267 13.58 -0.35 -7.53
C ALA A 267 12.96 0.62 -8.54
N VAL A 268 13.52 0.66 -9.74
CA VAL A 268 13.09 1.54 -10.84
C VAL A 268 12.09 0.82 -11.72
N VAL A 269 11.01 1.50 -12.08
CA VAL A 269 10.02 1.02 -13.06
C VAL A 269 9.85 2.05 -14.16
N ILE A 270 9.98 1.60 -15.41
CA ILE A 270 9.72 2.42 -16.60
C ILE A 270 8.47 1.88 -17.28
N THR A 271 7.49 2.76 -17.48
CA THR A 271 6.22 2.44 -18.15
C THR A 271 6.06 3.34 -19.37
N GLU A 272 5.91 2.74 -20.53
CA GLU A 272 5.63 3.42 -21.80
C GLU A 272 4.15 3.26 -22.15
N THR A 273 3.57 4.30 -22.75
CA THR A 273 2.16 4.32 -23.10
C THR A 273 1.93 4.60 -24.58
N ALA A 274 0.80 4.13 -25.11
CA ALA A 274 0.41 4.38 -26.50
C ALA A 274 0.23 5.87 -26.82
N GLU A 275 -0.10 6.67 -25.80
CA GLU A 275 -0.27 8.12 -25.89
C GLU A 275 1.07 8.87 -25.93
N GLY A 276 2.20 8.16 -25.83
CA GLY A 276 3.56 8.72 -25.87
C GLY A 276 4.01 9.37 -24.57
N ILE A 277 3.31 9.13 -23.47
CA ILE A 277 3.68 9.58 -22.13
C ILE A 277 4.48 8.47 -21.44
N THR A 278 5.64 8.80 -20.86
CA THR A 278 6.48 7.85 -20.12
C THR A 278 6.39 8.10 -18.62
N LEU A 279 6.21 7.04 -17.84
CA LEU A 279 6.36 7.09 -16.38
C LEU A 279 7.71 6.44 -16.00
N GLU A 280 8.58 7.19 -15.33
CA GLU A 280 9.86 6.71 -14.79
C GLU A 280 9.81 6.91 -13.27
N THR A 281 9.61 5.83 -12.54
CA THR A 281 9.39 5.88 -11.10
C THR A 281 10.34 4.97 -10.36
N GLU A 282 10.73 5.34 -9.15
CA GLU A 282 11.61 4.54 -8.30
C GLU A 282 11.18 4.56 -6.83
N CYS A 283 11.44 3.47 -6.16
CA CYS A 283 11.32 3.36 -4.71
C CYS A 283 12.68 2.96 -4.13
N ILE A 284 13.27 3.86 -3.33
CA ILE A 284 14.60 3.69 -2.75
C ILE A 284 14.44 3.30 -1.29
N GLY A 285 14.76 2.05 -0.96
CA GLY A 285 14.90 1.57 0.41
C GLY A 285 16.35 1.34 0.73
N LYS A 286 16.92 2.13 1.63
CA LYS A 286 18.33 2.01 2.04
C LYS A 286 18.54 2.48 3.48
N ILE A 287 19.70 2.19 4.05
CA ILE A 287 20.14 2.87 5.28
C ILE A 287 20.42 4.34 4.94
N LEU A 288 19.73 5.26 5.62
CA LEU A 288 19.94 6.68 5.43
C LEU A 288 21.13 7.19 6.24
N THR A 289 21.87 8.13 5.68
CA THR A 289 22.92 8.88 6.38
C THR A 289 22.31 10.03 7.19
N ALA A 290 23.07 10.63 8.10
CA ALA A 290 22.57 11.66 9.01
C ALA A 290 22.05 12.95 8.31
N ASP A 291 22.46 13.18 7.07
CA ASP A 291 22.04 14.31 6.23
C ASP A 291 20.91 13.96 5.25
N GLU A 292 20.46 12.70 5.24
CA GLU A 292 19.35 12.23 4.44
C GLU A 292 18.07 12.12 5.28
N CYS A 293 16.93 12.11 4.61
CA CYS A 293 15.63 11.90 5.25
C CYS A 293 14.66 11.20 4.29
N ASP A 294 13.63 10.60 4.86
CA ASP A 294 12.51 10.11 4.07
C ASP A 294 11.93 11.22 3.21
N LYS A 295 11.68 10.92 1.95
CA LYS A 295 11.11 11.90 1.02
C LYS A 295 10.36 11.25 -0.13
N ASN A 296 9.47 12.02 -0.69
CA ASN A 296 8.70 11.67 -1.87
C ASN A 296 8.74 12.85 -2.83
N SER A 297 9.33 12.67 -4.02
CA SER A 297 9.59 13.74 -4.99
C SER A 297 9.03 13.36 -6.35
N TRP A 298 8.26 14.25 -6.97
CA TRP A 298 7.67 14.03 -8.28
C TRP A 298 7.89 15.23 -9.20
N GLN A 299 8.13 14.93 -10.46
CA GLN A 299 8.26 15.90 -11.53
C GLN A 299 7.37 15.49 -12.69
N LEU A 300 6.53 16.40 -13.14
CA LEU A 300 5.72 16.27 -14.34
C LEU A 300 6.32 17.18 -15.40
N ILE A 301 6.78 16.58 -16.48
CA ILE A 301 7.51 17.26 -17.56
C ILE A 301 6.57 17.45 -18.74
N GLY A 302 6.47 18.70 -19.22
CA GLY A 302 5.55 19.03 -20.31
C GLY A 302 5.37 20.53 -20.47
N GLU A 303 4.11 21.03 -20.44
CA GLU A 303 3.80 22.44 -20.58
C GLU A 303 2.68 22.84 -19.60
N PRO A 304 3.01 23.64 -18.56
CA PRO A 304 4.35 23.90 -18.03
C PRO A 304 4.89 22.71 -17.24
N ASP A 305 6.21 22.62 -17.03
CA ASP A 305 6.79 21.69 -16.07
C ASP A 305 6.31 22.02 -14.66
N THR A 306 6.09 20.99 -13.85
CA THR A 306 5.76 21.16 -12.43
C THR A 306 6.45 20.11 -11.58
N SER A 307 6.64 20.40 -10.29
CA SER A 307 7.24 19.45 -9.34
C SER A 307 6.68 19.63 -7.95
N ILE A 308 6.76 18.56 -7.16
CA ILE A 308 6.43 18.56 -5.74
C ILE A 308 7.40 17.68 -4.97
N GLU A 309 7.71 18.09 -3.74
CA GLU A 309 8.48 17.29 -2.79
C GLU A 309 7.79 17.28 -1.43
N VAL A 310 7.67 16.10 -0.83
CA VAL A 310 7.20 15.89 0.55
C VAL A 310 8.36 15.34 1.36
N LYS A 311 8.79 16.05 2.40
CA LYS A 311 9.89 15.67 3.29
C LYS A 311 9.38 15.12 4.61
N ASN A 312 10.07 14.13 5.14
CA ASN A 312 9.78 13.48 6.42
C ASN A 312 8.29 13.12 6.57
N PRO A 313 7.67 12.43 5.58
CA PRO A 313 6.28 12.03 5.72
C PRO A 313 6.12 11.05 6.87
N ALA A 314 5.12 11.29 7.74
CA ALA A 314 4.69 10.32 8.73
C ALA A 314 3.90 9.20 8.04
N THR A 315 4.58 8.32 7.29
CA THR A 315 3.96 7.38 6.34
C THR A 315 2.94 6.45 6.99
N VAL A 316 3.18 6.01 8.23
CA VAL A 316 2.27 5.13 8.99
C VAL A 316 0.96 5.83 9.28
N GLU A 317 1.02 7.02 9.87
CA GLU A 317 -0.14 7.84 10.24
C GLU A 317 -0.91 8.29 9.00
N LEU A 318 -0.19 8.71 7.95
CA LEU A 318 -0.79 9.15 6.70
C LEU A 318 -1.46 7.99 5.96
N THR A 319 -0.89 6.78 5.98
CA THR A 319 -1.52 5.56 5.46
C THR A 319 -2.84 5.30 6.17
N CYS A 320 -2.83 5.30 7.50
CA CYS A 320 -4.01 5.01 8.31
C CYS A 320 -5.11 6.08 8.15
N ALA A 321 -4.72 7.36 8.13
CA ALA A 321 -5.66 8.46 7.94
C ALA A 321 -6.30 8.43 6.55
N ASN A 322 -5.49 8.19 5.50
CA ASN A 322 -5.98 8.07 4.14
C ASN A 322 -6.99 6.93 4.01
N LEU A 323 -6.65 5.74 4.52
CA LEU A 323 -7.53 4.59 4.49
C LEU A 323 -8.86 4.87 5.21
N VAL A 324 -8.83 5.43 6.41
CA VAL A 324 -10.06 5.76 7.17
C VAL A 324 -10.93 6.77 6.43
N ASN A 325 -10.33 7.79 5.82
CA ASN A 325 -11.04 8.77 4.99
C ASN A 325 -11.61 8.17 3.70
N ARG A 326 -11.11 7.01 3.25
CA ARG A 326 -11.59 6.29 2.06
C ARG A 326 -12.86 5.45 2.30
N ILE A 327 -13.14 5.11 3.56
CA ILE A 327 -14.26 4.20 3.91
C ILE A 327 -15.61 4.63 3.36
N PRO A 328 -16.04 5.91 3.44
CA PRO A 328 -17.32 6.32 2.84
C PRO A 328 -17.37 6.08 1.33
N ALA A 329 -16.30 6.40 0.61
CA ALA A 329 -16.22 6.15 -0.83
C ALA A 329 -16.25 4.65 -1.15
N LEU A 330 -15.58 3.81 -0.36
CA LEU A 330 -15.62 2.35 -0.48
C LEU A 330 -17.04 1.82 -0.36
N ILE A 331 -17.75 2.18 0.72
CA ILE A 331 -19.11 1.68 1.01
C ILE A 331 -20.09 2.09 -0.10
N ASN A 332 -19.90 3.27 -0.71
CA ASN A 332 -20.73 3.78 -1.80
C ASN A 332 -20.29 3.33 -3.20
N SER A 333 -19.20 2.57 -3.31
CA SER A 333 -18.70 2.06 -4.60
C SER A 333 -19.49 0.84 -5.08
N PRO A 334 -19.51 0.57 -6.38
CA PRO A 334 -20.08 -0.66 -6.93
C PRO A 334 -19.40 -1.91 -6.37
N ALA A 335 -20.17 -2.98 -6.22
CA ALA A 335 -19.64 -4.28 -5.79
C ALA A 335 -18.54 -4.80 -6.72
N GLY A 336 -17.49 -5.37 -6.14
CA GLY A 336 -16.32 -5.91 -6.82
C GLY A 336 -15.01 -5.44 -6.19
N TYR A 337 -13.89 -5.72 -6.85
CA TYR A 337 -12.58 -5.15 -6.48
C TYR A 337 -12.44 -3.78 -7.16
N THR A 338 -12.72 -2.72 -6.40
CA THR A 338 -12.73 -1.34 -6.91
C THR A 338 -11.47 -0.61 -6.43
N THR A 339 -10.58 -0.31 -7.35
CA THR A 339 -9.35 0.44 -7.07
C THR A 339 -9.61 1.93 -6.91
N THR A 340 -8.80 2.62 -6.11
CA THR A 340 -9.11 3.98 -5.62
C THR A 340 -9.08 5.06 -6.69
N GLU A 341 -8.44 4.82 -7.84
CA GLU A 341 -8.47 5.73 -9.00
C GLU A 341 -9.87 5.86 -9.62
N LYS A 342 -10.76 4.89 -9.37
CA LYS A 342 -12.17 4.93 -9.79
C LYS A 342 -13.09 5.54 -8.75
N MET A 343 -12.59 5.76 -7.53
CA MET A 343 -13.37 6.37 -6.44
C MET A 343 -13.26 7.90 -6.48
N PRO A 344 -14.22 8.62 -5.86
CA PRO A 344 -14.05 10.04 -5.56
C PRO A 344 -12.78 10.29 -4.74
N ASN A 345 -12.17 11.47 -4.87
CA ASN A 345 -11.03 11.84 -4.03
C ASN A 345 -11.41 11.84 -2.54
N ASN A 346 -10.46 11.52 -1.68
CA ASN A 346 -10.67 11.57 -0.24
C ASN A 346 -11.11 12.96 0.23
N VAL A 347 -12.01 12.95 1.19
CA VAL A 347 -12.49 14.16 1.86
C VAL A 347 -12.03 14.16 3.30
N PHE A 348 -11.46 15.25 3.79
CA PHE A 348 -11.21 15.42 5.22
C PHE A 348 -12.53 15.47 5.98
N MET A 349 -12.77 14.49 6.83
CA MET A 349 -14.02 14.38 7.57
C MET A 349 -14.02 15.33 8.79
N THR A 350 -14.89 16.32 8.75
CA THR A 350 -15.15 17.26 9.86
C THR A 350 -16.34 16.86 10.72
N LYS A 351 -17.06 15.84 10.29
CA LYS A 351 -18.24 15.27 10.94
C LYS A 351 -18.06 13.76 11.11
N PRO A 352 -18.90 13.10 11.91
CA PRO A 352 -18.89 11.63 12.01
C PRO A 352 -19.03 10.95 10.65
N MET A 353 -18.31 9.83 10.46
CA MET A 353 -18.19 9.09 9.19
C MET A 353 -19.55 8.80 8.51
N HIS A 354 -20.56 8.46 9.30
CA HIS A 354 -21.90 8.12 8.78
C HIS A 354 -22.62 9.30 8.08
N GLU A 355 -22.16 10.54 8.23
CA GLU A 355 -22.72 11.69 7.52
C GLU A 355 -22.16 11.84 6.09
N TYR A 356 -21.19 11.00 5.72
CA TYR A 356 -20.57 10.98 4.39
C TYR A 356 -21.01 9.77 3.53
N LEU A 357 -21.94 8.95 4.03
CA LEU A 357 -22.52 7.78 3.33
C LEU A 357 -23.71 8.18 2.45
#